data_df5ca978fed46fa95e3e6fbc190b24d9
#
_entry.id   df5ca978fed46fa95e3e6fbc190b24d9
#
_cell.length_a   1.000
_cell.length_b   1.000
_cell.length_c   1.000
_cell.angle_alpha   90.00
_cell.angle_beta   90.00
_cell.angle_gamma   90.00
#
_symmetry.space_group_name_H-M   'P 1'
#
loop_
_entity.id
_entity.type
_entity.pdbx_description
1 polymer ?
#
loop_
_entity_poly.entity_id
_entity_poly.type
_entity_poly.pdbx_seq_one_letter_code
_entity_poly.pdbx_strand_id
1 'polypeptide(L)'
;MNKPAVSKKEFEQYLNETRTWETDKVKALNKSLRVAHWYGGVASAVAVMASTAAVTMGFAWMNPAPPPVFRVDNATGIVDVVESIRNGKTNYEENINKYFTQWYVRYREGYSKDLAEEYYTNVGIMSVGLEQQKYYEYFNPKNPTSPLNVYGPYAKVKIGIKSTSFIKPNVALVRYTKSIERGLDKPQITHWAATITFRYSGAPMKQVNRNTNPLGFQVVEYRNDPDALAPDATAIEKPAEQAQAPAANAPVVFGGQAAPTAPPAQPPTAAAMPIAPVTQAAPVVPAIKQ
;
A
#
# COMPACT_ATOMS: atom_id res chain seq x y z
N MET A 1 13.96 91.56 -71.16
CA MET A 1 13.35 90.96 -69.94
C MET A 1 14.50 90.61 -68.99
N ASN A 2 14.82 91.46 -67.97
CA ASN A 2 15.77 91.17 -66.97
C ASN A 2 15.21 90.20 -65.90
N LYS A 3 15.76 88.99 -65.84
CA LYS A 3 15.49 88.15 -64.69
C LYS A 3 16.04 88.73 -63.39
N PRO A 4 15.29 88.91 -62.37
CA PRO A 4 15.82 89.41 -61.09
C PRO A 4 16.87 88.43 -60.57
N ALA A 5 18.04 89.00 -60.23
CA ALA A 5 19.14 88.27 -59.61
C ALA A 5 18.67 87.84 -58.20
N VAL A 6 18.59 86.54 -57.92
CA VAL A 6 18.27 85.99 -56.63
C VAL A 6 19.31 86.53 -55.60
N SER A 7 18.83 87.08 -54.51
CA SER A 7 19.64 87.59 -53.44
C SER A 7 20.45 86.43 -52.79
N LYS A 8 21.71 86.68 -52.44
CA LYS A 8 22.61 85.72 -51.82
C LYS A 8 22.00 85.13 -50.53
N LYS A 9 21.21 85.93 -49.80
CA LYS A 9 20.47 85.49 -48.62
C LYS A 9 19.32 84.49 -48.95
N GLU A 10 18.58 84.69 -50.00
CA GLU A 10 17.55 83.82 -50.44
C GLU A 10 18.11 82.51 -50.96
N PHE A 11 19.29 82.54 -51.58
CA PHE A 11 19.96 81.33 -52.03
C PHE A 11 20.49 80.48 -50.83
N GLU A 12 21.09 81.17 -49.82
CA GLU A 12 21.52 80.47 -48.60
C GLU A 12 20.34 79.93 -47.77
N GLN A 13 19.24 80.65 -47.71
CA GLN A 13 17.97 80.12 -47.09
C GLN A 13 17.47 78.93 -47.81
N TYR A 14 17.43 78.93 -49.10
CA TYR A 14 16.97 77.77 -49.92
C TYR A 14 17.88 76.53 -49.71
N LEU A 15 19.21 76.76 -49.68
CA LEU A 15 20.16 75.66 -49.39
C LEU A 15 20.01 75.12 -47.99
N ASN A 16 19.72 75.92 -46.99
CA ASN A 16 19.48 75.49 -45.64
C ASN A 16 18.16 74.75 -45.48
N GLU A 17 17.12 75.23 -46.17
CA GLU A 17 15.81 74.63 -46.16
C GLU A 17 15.82 73.24 -46.83
N THR A 18 16.59 73.09 -47.94
CA THR A 18 16.80 71.82 -48.63
C THR A 18 17.56 70.82 -47.74
N ARG A 19 18.58 71.28 -47.06
CA ARG A 19 19.37 70.45 -46.12
C ARG A 19 18.53 69.99 -44.90
N THR A 20 17.70 70.89 -44.34
CA THR A 20 16.83 70.51 -43.24
C THR A 20 15.79 69.49 -43.68
N TRP A 21 15.22 69.62 -44.88
CA TRP A 21 14.23 68.67 -45.42
C TRP A 21 14.81 67.27 -45.66
N GLU A 22 16.05 67.15 -46.20
CA GLU A 22 16.74 65.88 -46.33
C GLU A 22 17.03 65.21 -44.96
N THR A 23 17.54 66.00 -44.02
CA THR A 23 17.84 65.50 -42.68
C THR A 23 16.58 65.05 -41.95
N ASP A 24 15.45 65.72 -42.13
CA ASP A 24 14.17 65.35 -41.51
C ASP A 24 13.56 64.10 -42.13
N LYS A 25 13.70 63.92 -43.46
CA LYS A 25 13.31 62.65 -44.11
C LYS A 25 14.15 61.47 -43.58
N VAL A 26 15.47 61.63 -43.50
CA VAL A 26 16.35 60.57 -42.95
C VAL A 26 16.01 60.27 -41.50
N LYS A 27 15.74 61.28 -40.67
CA LYS A 27 15.31 61.10 -39.28
C LYS A 27 13.95 60.36 -39.19
N ALA A 28 12.99 60.72 -40.04
CA ALA A 28 11.66 60.07 -40.07
C ALA A 28 11.80 58.61 -40.51
N LEU A 29 12.62 58.29 -41.53
CA LEU A 29 12.89 56.91 -41.96
C LEU A 29 13.58 56.11 -40.84
N ASN A 30 14.60 56.66 -40.20
CA ASN A 30 15.28 55.98 -39.11
C ASN A 30 14.38 55.76 -37.90
N LYS A 31 13.46 56.69 -37.60
CA LYS A 31 12.47 56.51 -36.56
C LYS A 31 11.49 55.37 -36.88
N SER A 32 10.97 55.33 -38.13
CA SER A 32 10.09 54.25 -38.55
C SER A 32 10.76 52.88 -38.55
N LEU A 33 12.04 52.80 -38.99
CA LEU A 33 12.85 51.57 -38.92
C LEU A 33 13.07 51.11 -37.46
N ARG A 34 13.39 52.00 -36.54
CA ARG A 34 13.54 51.63 -35.11
C ARG A 34 12.22 51.10 -34.51
N VAL A 35 11.12 51.75 -34.82
CA VAL A 35 9.80 51.31 -34.41
C VAL A 35 9.46 49.95 -34.99
N ALA A 36 9.76 49.75 -36.30
CA ALA A 36 9.52 48.44 -36.93
C ALA A 36 10.40 47.33 -36.33
N HIS A 37 11.67 47.61 -36.04
CA HIS A 37 12.54 46.63 -35.35
C HIS A 37 12.08 46.34 -33.91
N TRP A 38 11.55 47.36 -33.20
CA TRP A 38 11.02 47.15 -31.85
C TRP A 38 9.76 46.26 -31.88
N TYR A 39 8.82 46.51 -32.77
CA TYR A 39 7.64 45.64 -32.97
C TYR A 39 8.05 44.23 -33.43
N GLY A 40 9.01 44.11 -34.33
CA GLY A 40 9.56 42.83 -34.77
C GLY A 40 10.20 42.04 -33.61
N GLY A 41 10.95 42.72 -32.74
CA GLY A 41 11.54 42.11 -31.54
C GLY A 41 10.50 41.63 -30.52
N VAL A 42 9.47 42.45 -30.24
CA VAL A 42 8.38 42.06 -29.36
C VAL A 42 7.58 40.87 -29.93
N ALA A 43 7.25 40.95 -31.23
CA ALA A 43 6.51 39.83 -31.86
C ALA A 43 7.29 38.52 -31.88
N SER A 44 8.60 38.56 -32.10
CA SER A 44 9.46 37.37 -32.04
C SER A 44 9.56 36.81 -30.60
N ALA A 45 9.67 37.66 -29.57
CA ALA A 45 9.67 37.22 -28.18
C ALA A 45 8.35 36.55 -27.78
N VAL A 46 7.20 37.08 -28.19
CA VAL A 46 5.89 36.48 -27.97
C VAL A 46 5.77 35.13 -28.69
N ALA A 47 6.25 35.04 -29.91
CA ALA A 47 6.23 33.79 -30.69
C ALA A 47 7.07 32.69 -30.02
N VAL A 48 8.25 33.02 -29.48
CA VAL A 48 9.10 32.08 -28.72
C VAL A 48 8.42 31.64 -27.44
N MET A 49 7.80 32.55 -26.68
CA MET A 49 7.05 32.17 -25.46
C MET A 49 5.86 31.29 -25.80
N ALA A 50 5.12 31.57 -26.85
CA ALA A 50 3.98 30.76 -27.27
C ALA A 50 4.41 29.36 -27.73
N SER A 51 5.52 29.24 -28.45
CA SER A 51 6.05 27.93 -28.88
C SER A 51 6.57 27.11 -27.72
N THR A 52 7.24 27.71 -26.74
CA THR A 52 7.67 26.99 -25.51
C THR A 52 6.49 26.52 -24.70
N ALA A 53 5.44 27.34 -24.54
CA ALA A 53 4.22 26.95 -23.87
C ALA A 53 3.49 25.80 -24.59
N ALA A 54 3.43 25.81 -25.92
CA ALA A 54 2.83 24.75 -26.72
C ALA A 54 3.60 23.42 -26.60
N VAL A 55 4.93 23.47 -26.58
CA VAL A 55 5.79 22.29 -26.40
C VAL A 55 5.61 21.69 -24.99
N THR A 56 5.63 22.53 -23.94
CA THR A 56 5.43 22.04 -22.58
C THR A 56 4.05 21.44 -22.38
N MET A 57 3.00 22.05 -22.96
CA MET A 57 1.65 21.54 -22.91
C MET A 57 1.50 20.23 -23.70
N GLY A 58 2.15 20.11 -24.86
CA GLY A 58 2.22 18.88 -25.64
C GLY A 58 2.91 17.75 -24.88
N PHE A 59 4.01 18.02 -24.18
CA PHE A 59 4.69 17.04 -23.33
C PHE A 59 3.80 16.56 -22.16
N ALA A 60 3.02 17.46 -21.55
CA ALA A 60 2.09 17.11 -20.48
C ALA A 60 0.95 16.20 -20.99
N TRP A 61 0.49 16.41 -22.21
CA TRP A 61 -0.54 15.57 -22.84
C TRP A 61 -0.02 14.21 -23.31
N MET A 62 1.24 14.13 -23.74
CA MET A 62 1.88 12.88 -24.16
C MET A 62 2.24 11.97 -22.98
N ASN A 63 2.40 12.53 -21.77
CA ASN A 63 2.69 11.80 -20.55
C ASN A 63 1.58 12.04 -19.51
N PRO A 64 0.35 11.53 -19.72
CA PRO A 64 -0.68 11.61 -18.70
C PRO A 64 -0.22 10.89 -17.45
N ALA A 65 -0.42 11.49 -16.28
CA ALA A 65 -0.20 10.80 -15.01
C ALA A 65 -1.03 9.51 -15.02
N PRO A 66 -0.43 8.35 -14.70
CA PRO A 66 -1.18 7.09 -14.68
C PRO A 66 -2.34 7.23 -13.70
N PRO A 67 -3.51 6.69 -14.04
CA PRO A 67 -4.65 6.70 -13.13
C PRO A 67 -4.28 5.93 -11.87
N PRO A 68 -4.66 6.40 -10.67
CA PRO A 68 -4.45 5.68 -9.44
C PRO A 68 -5.20 4.34 -9.52
N VAL A 69 -4.50 3.24 -9.31
CA VAL A 69 -5.11 1.91 -9.25
C VAL A 69 -5.56 1.68 -7.82
N PHE A 70 -6.87 1.62 -7.62
CA PHE A 70 -7.46 1.26 -6.34
C PHE A 70 -7.61 -0.24 -6.27
N ARG A 71 -7.01 -0.87 -5.28
CA ARG A 71 -7.28 -2.25 -4.93
C ARG A 71 -8.32 -2.26 -3.83
N VAL A 72 -9.50 -2.77 -4.14
CA VAL A 72 -10.53 -3.06 -3.13
C VAL A 72 -10.24 -4.46 -2.60
N ASP A 73 -9.91 -4.58 -1.33
CA ASP A 73 -9.85 -5.89 -0.67
C ASP A 73 -11.28 -6.38 -0.48
N ASN A 74 -11.68 -7.40 -1.25
CA ASN A 74 -13.04 -7.96 -1.22
C ASN A 74 -13.44 -8.53 0.16
N ALA A 75 -12.46 -8.82 1.03
CA ALA A 75 -12.74 -9.34 2.37
C ALA A 75 -12.99 -8.22 3.40
N THR A 76 -12.46 -7.03 3.20
CA THR A 76 -12.52 -5.93 4.18
C THR A 76 -13.19 -4.67 3.66
N GLY A 77 -13.48 -4.58 2.35
CA GLY A 77 -14.03 -3.38 1.71
C GLY A 77 -13.08 -2.15 1.75
N ILE A 78 -11.83 -2.33 2.21
CA ILE A 78 -10.87 -1.24 2.31
C ILE A 78 -10.28 -0.96 0.94
N VAL A 79 -10.36 0.31 0.55
CA VAL A 79 -9.73 0.81 -0.67
C VAL A 79 -8.29 1.15 -0.35
N ASP A 80 -7.34 0.34 -0.83
CA ASP A 80 -5.91 0.62 -0.75
C ASP A 80 -5.44 1.20 -2.10
N VAL A 81 -4.71 2.32 -2.04
CA VAL A 81 -4.12 2.94 -3.24
C VAL A 81 -2.84 2.18 -3.57
N VAL A 82 -2.91 1.30 -4.55
CA VAL A 82 -1.70 0.63 -5.06
C VAL A 82 -0.97 1.60 -5.98
N GLU A 83 0.11 2.21 -5.49
CA GLU A 83 1.01 2.96 -6.35
C GLU A 83 1.61 2.02 -7.41
N SER A 84 1.29 2.33 -8.66
CA SER A 84 1.81 1.58 -9.81
C SER A 84 3.34 1.71 -9.89
N ILE A 85 4.06 0.61 -9.79
CA ILE A 85 5.52 0.51 -9.96
C ILE A 85 6.00 1.00 -11.35
N ARG A 86 5.08 1.31 -12.26
CA ARG A 86 5.36 1.67 -13.67
C ARG A 86 6.04 3.02 -13.89
N ASN A 87 6.11 3.89 -12.90
CA ASN A 87 6.52 5.28 -13.13
C ASN A 87 7.98 5.63 -12.76
N GLY A 88 8.89 4.68 -12.68
CA GLY A 88 10.33 4.99 -12.60
C GLY A 88 10.80 5.82 -11.38
N LYS A 89 9.87 6.37 -10.61
CA LYS A 89 10.12 7.02 -9.32
C LYS A 89 9.74 6.07 -8.20
N THR A 90 10.37 4.89 -8.20
CA THR A 90 10.31 4.01 -7.04
C THR A 90 10.97 4.77 -5.90
N ASN A 91 10.22 5.07 -4.86
CA ASN A 91 10.81 5.56 -3.62
C ASN A 91 11.56 4.40 -2.97
N TYR A 92 12.84 4.27 -3.29
CA TYR A 92 13.70 3.19 -2.77
C TYR A 92 13.68 3.15 -1.25
N GLU A 93 13.66 4.30 -0.61
CA GLU A 93 13.61 4.42 0.85
C GLU A 93 12.32 3.81 1.41
N GLU A 94 11.19 4.11 0.83
CA GLU A 94 9.89 3.56 1.25
C GLU A 94 9.83 2.04 1.06
N ASN A 95 10.34 1.52 -0.06
CA ASN A 95 10.37 0.09 -0.31
C ASN A 95 11.31 -0.66 0.65
N ILE A 96 12.44 -0.06 0.98
CA ILE A 96 13.36 -0.59 1.99
C ILE A 96 12.69 -0.60 3.37
N ASN A 97 12.02 0.49 3.74
CA ASN A 97 11.28 0.59 4.99
C ASN A 97 10.14 -0.44 5.06
N LYS A 98 9.38 -0.64 3.96
CA LYS A 98 8.37 -1.72 3.84
C LYS A 98 8.99 -3.10 4.05
N TYR A 99 10.13 -3.37 3.40
CA TYR A 99 10.82 -4.64 3.52
C TYR A 99 11.19 -4.95 4.99
N PHE A 100 11.90 -4.06 5.66
CA PHE A 100 12.35 -4.29 7.03
C PHE A 100 11.21 -4.38 8.04
N THR A 101 10.19 -3.51 7.93
CA THR A 101 9.03 -3.53 8.82
C THR A 101 8.21 -4.82 8.66
N GLN A 102 8.02 -5.31 7.43
CA GLN A 102 7.33 -6.58 7.17
C GLN A 102 8.11 -7.78 7.71
N TRP A 103 9.43 -7.83 7.52
CA TRP A 103 10.26 -8.90 8.06
C TRP A 103 10.31 -8.89 9.58
N TYR A 104 10.37 -7.70 10.18
CA TYR A 104 10.30 -7.57 11.63
C TYR A 104 9.00 -8.17 12.19
N VAL A 105 7.85 -7.87 11.59
CA VAL A 105 6.57 -8.45 12.01
C VAL A 105 6.58 -9.97 11.85
N ARG A 106 7.11 -10.49 10.74
CA ARG A 106 7.20 -11.95 10.53
C ARG A 106 8.05 -12.64 11.58
N TYR A 107 9.18 -12.07 11.95
CA TYR A 107 10.04 -12.64 12.97
C TYR A 107 9.44 -12.52 14.37
N ARG A 108 8.81 -11.39 14.68
CA ARG A 108 8.27 -11.13 16.03
C ARG A 108 7.00 -11.90 16.32
N GLU A 109 6.10 -11.99 15.39
CA GLU A 109 4.76 -12.58 15.56
C GLU A 109 4.64 -14.00 15.01
N GLY A 110 5.55 -14.37 14.14
CA GLY A 110 5.66 -15.73 13.63
C GLY A 110 6.24 -16.68 14.66
N TYR A 111 5.91 -17.97 14.52
CA TYR A 111 6.47 -19.01 15.39
C TYR A 111 6.57 -20.34 14.65
N SER A 112 7.69 -20.98 14.82
CA SER A 112 7.91 -22.41 14.55
C SER A 112 8.98 -22.87 15.50
N LYS A 113 8.86 -24.07 16.05
CA LYS A 113 9.88 -24.62 16.96
C LYS A 113 11.26 -24.63 16.33
N ASP A 114 11.34 -24.98 15.04
CA ASP A 114 12.59 -25.09 14.30
C ASP A 114 13.25 -23.73 13.99
N LEU A 115 12.45 -22.66 13.89
CA LEU A 115 12.91 -21.31 13.56
C LEU A 115 12.87 -20.34 14.76
N ALA A 116 12.50 -20.83 15.95
CA ALA A 116 12.31 -19.98 17.13
C ALA A 116 13.58 -19.23 17.53
N GLU A 117 14.73 -19.90 17.47
CA GLU A 117 16.03 -19.28 17.79
C GLU A 117 16.44 -18.22 16.76
N GLU A 118 16.21 -18.53 15.47
CA GLU A 118 16.48 -17.58 14.39
C GLU A 118 15.61 -16.33 14.54
N TYR A 119 14.31 -16.50 14.77
CA TYR A 119 13.37 -15.39 14.96
C TYR A 119 13.73 -14.55 16.19
N TYR A 120 14.08 -15.21 17.30
CA TYR A 120 14.54 -14.53 18.50
C TYR A 120 15.77 -13.67 18.25
N THR A 121 16.76 -14.22 17.58
CA THR A 121 18.00 -13.52 17.23
C THR A 121 17.74 -12.34 16.29
N ASN A 122 16.93 -12.53 15.26
CA ASN A 122 16.64 -11.50 14.26
C ASN A 122 15.87 -10.32 14.86
N VAL A 123 14.85 -10.59 15.69
CA VAL A 123 14.16 -9.53 16.42
C VAL A 123 15.09 -8.80 17.38
N GLY A 124 15.98 -9.53 18.07
CA GLY A 124 16.98 -8.94 18.96
C GLY A 124 17.93 -7.99 18.23
N ILE A 125 18.42 -8.37 17.04
CA ILE A 125 19.29 -7.53 16.20
C ILE A 125 18.55 -6.29 15.67
N MET A 126 17.26 -6.44 15.35
CA MET A 126 16.42 -5.38 14.80
C MET A 126 15.72 -4.53 15.85
N SER A 127 15.86 -4.81 17.13
CA SER A 127 15.28 -4.03 18.23
C SER A 127 16.34 -3.31 19.02
N VAL A 128 16.00 -2.22 19.70
CA VAL A 128 16.92 -1.43 20.48
C VAL A 128 16.31 -0.94 21.80
N GLY A 129 17.15 -0.83 22.84
CA GLY A 129 16.77 -0.24 24.12
C GLY A 129 15.65 -1.00 24.83
N LEU A 130 14.64 -0.26 25.28
CA LEU A 130 13.52 -0.83 26.04
C LEU A 130 12.72 -1.87 25.23
N GLU A 131 12.58 -1.67 23.92
CA GLU A 131 11.81 -2.60 23.10
C GLU A 131 12.49 -3.95 22.95
N GLN A 132 13.81 -3.96 22.86
CA GLN A 132 14.61 -5.19 22.87
C GLN A 132 14.47 -5.95 24.18
N GLN A 133 14.49 -5.24 25.33
CA GLN A 133 14.31 -5.85 26.65
C GLN A 133 12.91 -6.46 26.80
N LYS A 134 11.86 -5.72 26.42
CA LYS A 134 10.48 -6.21 26.42
C LYS A 134 10.33 -7.48 25.60
N TYR A 135 10.98 -7.54 24.44
CA TYR A 135 10.92 -8.72 23.60
C TYR A 135 11.63 -9.91 24.25
N TYR A 136 12.78 -9.71 24.86
CA TYR A 136 13.50 -10.78 25.56
C TYR A 136 12.73 -11.31 26.78
N GLU A 137 12.08 -10.45 27.54
CA GLU A 137 11.18 -10.84 28.65
C GLU A 137 9.95 -11.61 28.11
N TYR A 138 9.35 -11.15 27.04
CA TYR A 138 8.21 -11.83 26.41
C TYR A 138 8.60 -13.22 25.91
N PHE A 139 9.76 -13.37 25.28
CA PHE A 139 10.19 -14.64 24.71
C PHE A 139 10.81 -15.61 25.74
N ASN A 140 11.01 -15.17 26.98
CA ASN A 140 11.65 -15.97 28.03
C ASN A 140 10.81 -17.22 28.35
N PRO A 141 11.41 -18.44 28.38
CA PRO A 141 10.69 -19.67 28.73
C PRO A 141 10.00 -19.66 30.13
N LYS A 142 10.47 -18.82 31.04
CA LYS A 142 9.83 -18.64 32.36
C LYS A 142 8.54 -17.82 32.30
N ASN A 143 8.32 -17.09 31.22
CA ASN A 143 7.11 -16.31 31.04
C ASN A 143 5.99 -17.24 30.54
N PRO A 144 4.85 -17.38 31.27
CA PRO A 144 3.73 -18.22 30.82
C PRO A 144 3.14 -17.81 29.47
N THR A 145 3.23 -16.53 29.12
CA THR A 145 2.73 -15.98 27.85
C THR A 145 3.76 -16.05 26.71
N SER A 146 4.94 -16.64 26.97
CA SER A 146 5.96 -16.82 25.93
C SER A 146 5.42 -17.65 24.77
N PRO A 147 5.76 -17.30 23.52
CA PRO A 147 5.43 -18.11 22.35
C PRO A 147 5.88 -19.56 22.48
N LEU A 148 6.98 -19.82 23.16
CA LEU A 148 7.50 -21.16 23.45
C LEU A 148 6.51 -22.01 24.26
N ASN A 149 5.81 -21.41 25.23
CA ASN A 149 4.85 -22.07 26.10
C ASN A 149 3.45 -22.11 25.48
N VAL A 150 3.03 -21.03 24.82
CA VAL A 150 1.69 -20.89 24.22
C VAL A 150 1.49 -21.78 23.00
N TYR A 151 2.51 -21.86 22.16
CA TYR A 151 2.43 -22.62 20.90
C TYR A 151 3.04 -24.03 21.03
N GLY A 152 4.04 -24.19 21.88
CA GLY A 152 4.70 -25.47 22.09
C GLY A 152 5.45 -26.01 20.86
N PRO A 153 5.75 -27.33 20.81
CA PRO A 153 6.62 -27.89 19.78
C PRO A 153 5.94 -28.13 18.42
N TYR A 154 4.61 -28.22 18.37
CA TYR A 154 3.90 -28.68 17.17
C TYR A 154 3.12 -27.58 16.43
N ALA A 155 2.90 -26.45 17.09
CA ALA A 155 2.20 -25.36 16.44
C ALA A 155 3.13 -24.55 15.52
N LYS A 156 2.58 -24.08 14.39
CA LYS A 156 3.23 -23.15 13.48
C LYS A 156 2.36 -21.91 13.34
N VAL A 157 2.98 -20.74 13.50
CA VAL A 157 2.31 -19.45 13.30
C VAL A 157 2.86 -18.79 12.06
N LYS A 158 2.03 -18.67 11.04
CA LYS A 158 2.35 -18.04 9.77
C LYS A 158 1.80 -16.62 9.73
N ILE A 159 2.59 -15.68 9.23
CA ILE A 159 2.21 -14.27 9.10
C ILE A 159 2.03 -13.93 7.63
N GLY A 160 0.80 -13.54 7.28
CA GLY A 160 0.45 -13.01 5.97
C GLY A 160 0.31 -11.50 6.03
N ILE A 161 1.20 -10.75 5.39
CA ILE A 161 1.10 -9.28 5.35
C ILE A 161 -0.04 -8.88 4.39
N LYS A 162 -0.96 -8.03 4.88
CA LYS A 162 -2.05 -7.46 4.10
C LYS A 162 -1.65 -6.15 3.45
N SER A 163 -1.22 -5.19 4.28
CA SER A 163 -0.80 -3.87 3.82
C SER A 163 0.27 -3.28 4.76
N THR A 164 1.06 -2.36 4.22
CA THR A 164 2.02 -1.57 4.99
C THR A 164 1.88 -0.12 4.56
N SER A 165 1.51 0.76 5.48
CA SER A 165 1.39 2.20 5.28
C SER A 165 2.28 2.95 6.27
N PHE A 166 2.68 4.17 5.91
CA PHE A 166 3.49 5.01 6.78
C PHE A 166 2.66 6.17 7.30
N ILE A 167 2.51 6.25 8.64
CA ILE A 167 1.85 7.38 9.33
C ILE A 167 2.80 8.58 9.36
N LYS A 168 4.09 8.29 9.53
CA LYS A 168 5.22 9.24 9.49
C LYS A 168 6.41 8.55 8.80
N PRO A 169 7.44 9.26 8.37
CA PRO A 169 8.61 8.65 7.70
C PRO A 169 9.26 7.50 8.48
N ASN A 170 9.16 7.53 9.81
CA ASN A 170 9.75 6.55 10.73
C ASN A 170 8.70 5.75 11.53
N VAL A 171 7.40 5.83 11.17
CA VAL A 171 6.30 5.11 11.84
C VAL A 171 5.48 4.38 10.78
N ALA A 172 5.58 3.06 10.78
CA ALA A 172 4.83 2.18 9.90
C ALA A 172 3.65 1.54 10.63
N LEU A 173 2.53 1.40 9.91
CA LEU A 173 1.38 0.58 10.27
C LEU A 173 1.35 -0.64 9.35
N VAL A 174 1.58 -1.82 9.92
CA VAL A 174 1.58 -3.09 9.18
C VAL A 174 0.35 -3.89 9.58
N ARG A 175 -0.56 -4.10 8.64
CA ARG A 175 -1.74 -4.95 8.83
C ARG A 175 -1.44 -6.34 8.32
N TYR A 176 -1.76 -7.35 9.12
CA TYR A 176 -1.41 -8.73 8.81
C TYR A 176 -2.43 -9.74 9.36
N THR A 177 -2.38 -10.93 8.81
CA THR A 177 -3.08 -12.11 9.33
C THR A 177 -2.10 -13.00 10.08
N LYS A 178 -2.54 -13.51 11.22
CA LYS A 178 -1.85 -14.56 11.99
C LYS A 178 -2.64 -15.85 11.83
N SER A 179 -2.04 -16.83 11.16
CA SER A 179 -2.59 -18.17 10.96
C SER A 179 -1.89 -19.15 11.88
N ILE A 180 -2.61 -19.71 12.84
CA ILE A 180 -2.09 -20.68 13.80
C ILE A 180 -2.51 -22.07 13.35
N GLU A 181 -1.54 -22.90 13.00
CA GLU A 181 -1.69 -24.28 12.57
C GLU A 181 -1.29 -25.22 13.72
N ARG A 182 -2.18 -26.14 14.14
CA ARG A 182 -1.92 -27.14 15.17
C ARG A 182 -2.27 -28.53 14.65
N GLY A 183 -1.24 -29.28 14.25
CA GLY A 183 -1.44 -30.64 13.73
C GLY A 183 -2.34 -30.67 12.49
N LEU A 184 -3.44 -31.44 12.58
CA LEU A 184 -4.42 -31.62 11.49
C LEU A 184 -5.65 -30.69 11.62
N ASP A 185 -5.69 -29.84 12.63
CA ASP A 185 -6.80 -28.93 12.84
C ASP A 185 -6.86 -27.85 11.76
N LYS A 186 -8.07 -27.31 11.52
CA LYS A 186 -8.21 -26.15 10.65
C LYS A 186 -7.41 -24.97 11.19
N PRO A 187 -6.65 -24.25 10.35
CA PRO A 187 -5.89 -23.08 10.78
C PRO A 187 -6.80 -22.03 11.41
N GLN A 188 -6.42 -21.55 12.59
CA GLN A 188 -7.08 -20.41 13.23
C GLN A 188 -6.49 -19.11 12.69
N ILE A 189 -7.30 -18.31 12.01
CA ILE A 189 -6.87 -17.05 11.39
C ILE A 189 -7.39 -15.89 12.23
N THR A 190 -6.48 -14.99 12.61
CA THR A 190 -6.78 -13.74 13.31
C THR A 190 -6.15 -12.55 12.59
N HIS A 191 -6.73 -11.36 12.76
CA HIS A 191 -6.33 -10.15 12.08
C HIS A 191 -5.73 -9.15 13.05
N TRP A 192 -4.59 -8.57 12.69
CA TRP A 192 -3.79 -7.71 13.56
C TRP A 192 -3.23 -6.51 12.82
N ALA A 193 -2.98 -5.44 13.56
CA ALA A 193 -2.32 -4.23 13.09
C ALA A 193 -1.16 -3.88 14.01
N ALA A 194 0.06 -3.92 13.49
CA ALA A 194 1.28 -3.56 14.21
C ALA A 194 1.70 -2.14 13.85
N THR A 195 1.86 -1.28 14.87
CA THR A 195 2.47 0.04 14.74
C THR A 195 3.93 -0.05 15.15
N ILE A 196 4.83 0.36 14.26
CA ILE A 196 6.28 0.19 14.41
C ILE A 196 6.95 1.54 14.26
N THR A 197 7.58 2.03 15.34
CA THR A 197 8.48 3.17 15.29
C THR A 197 9.90 2.67 15.13
N PHE A 198 10.58 3.09 14.08
CA PHE A 198 11.91 2.61 13.72
C PHE A 198 12.89 3.73 13.39
N ARG A 199 14.16 3.40 13.37
CA ARG A 199 15.26 4.26 12.91
C ARG A 199 16.35 3.41 12.26
N TYR A 200 17.26 4.06 11.56
CA TYR A 200 18.48 3.42 11.08
C TYR A 200 19.67 3.84 11.95
N SER A 201 20.52 2.89 12.29
CA SER A 201 21.72 3.13 13.08
C SER A 201 22.96 3.01 12.21
N GLY A 202 23.78 4.06 12.18
CA GLY A 202 25.11 4.02 11.57
C GLY A 202 26.22 3.39 12.46
N ALA A 203 25.83 2.82 13.62
CA ALA A 203 26.80 2.23 14.56
C ALA A 203 27.51 1.00 13.96
N PRO A 204 28.79 0.77 14.31
CA PRO A 204 29.50 -0.43 13.91
C PRO A 204 28.78 -1.69 14.34
N MET A 205 28.65 -2.66 13.46
CA MET A 205 27.94 -3.92 13.68
C MET A 205 28.83 -5.10 13.30
N LYS A 206 28.73 -6.22 14.03
CA LYS A 206 29.41 -7.46 13.67
C LYS A 206 28.97 -7.93 12.28
N GLN A 207 29.88 -8.51 11.50
CA GLN A 207 29.60 -8.96 10.13
C GLN A 207 28.40 -9.93 10.05
N VAL A 208 28.28 -10.84 11.01
CA VAL A 208 27.16 -11.79 11.07
C VAL A 208 25.81 -11.07 11.17
N ASN A 209 25.71 -10.06 12.03
CA ASN A 209 24.48 -9.27 12.19
C ASN A 209 24.19 -8.42 10.96
N ARG A 210 25.24 -7.96 10.25
CA ARG A 210 25.10 -7.17 9.02
C ARG A 210 24.51 -7.98 7.86
N ASN A 211 24.70 -9.29 7.84
CA ASN A 211 24.08 -10.14 6.83
C ASN A 211 22.55 -10.14 6.92
N THR A 212 22.01 -10.08 8.16
CA THR A 212 20.57 -10.03 8.39
C THR A 212 20.02 -8.58 8.38
N ASN A 213 20.81 -7.64 8.89
CA ASN A 213 20.42 -6.24 9.03
C ASN A 213 21.49 -5.30 8.44
N PRO A 214 21.64 -5.25 7.10
CA PRO A 214 22.74 -4.52 6.44
C PRO A 214 22.69 -3.02 6.66
N LEU A 215 21.50 -2.45 6.84
CA LEU A 215 21.30 -1.01 7.00
C LEU A 215 21.21 -0.55 8.45
N GLY A 216 21.29 -1.47 9.41
CA GLY A 216 21.15 -1.12 10.82
C GLY A 216 19.74 -0.67 11.19
N PHE A 217 18.71 -1.27 10.61
CA PHE A 217 17.31 -1.03 10.96
C PHE A 217 17.07 -1.38 12.44
N GLN A 218 16.46 -0.48 13.19
CA GLN A 218 16.20 -0.65 14.62
C GLN A 218 14.80 -0.19 14.97
N VAL A 219 14.02 -1.08 15.56
CA VAL A 219 12.72 -0.79 16.16
C VAL A 219 12.92 -0.23 17.57
N VAL A 220 12.36 0.96 17.78
CA VAL A 220 12.41 1.69 19.05
C VAL A 220 11.15 1.41 19.87
N GLU A 221 10.01 1.26 19.20
CA GLU A 221 8.72 1.00 19.80
C GLU A 221 7.89 0.09 18.90
N TYR A 222 7.24 -0.87 19.51
CA TYR A 222 6.32 -1.81 18.85
C TYR A 222 5.03 -1.92 19.63
N ARG A 223 3.92 -1.76 18.93
CA ARG A 223 2.58 -1.96 19.46
C ARG A 223 1.79 -2.84 18.51
N ASN A 224 1.06 -3.81 19.04
CA ASN A 224 0.24 -4.74 18.29
C ASN A 224 -1.18 -4.73 18.82
N ASP A 225 -2.13 -4.40 17.97
CA ASP A 225 -3.55 -4.31 18.30
C ASP A 225 -4.38 -5.21 17.37
N PRO A 226 -5.52 -5.76 17.84
CA PRO A 226 -6.46 -6.43 16.94
C PRO A 226 -6.92 -5.48 15.82
N ASP A 227 -6.99 -6.00 14.59
CA ASP A 227 -7.46 -5.21 13.45
C ASP A 227 -9.00 -5.12 13.46
N ALA A 228 -9.51 -4.01 13.97
CA ALA A 228 -10.95 -3.74 14.11
C ALA A 228 -11.70 -3.62 12.76
N LEU A 229 -10.96 -3.48 11.65
CA LEU A 229 -11.53 -3.36 10.29
C LEU A 229 -11.59 -4.73 9.58
N ALA A 230 -11.18 -5.80 10.23
CA ALA A 230 -11.36 -7.15 9.70
C ALA A 230 -12.83 -7.56 9.89
N PRO A 231 -13.51 -8.10 8.86
CA PRO A 231 -14.80 -8.73 9.07
C PRO A 231 -14.61 -9.87 10.09
N ASP A 232 -15.41 -9.87 11.14
CA ASP A 232 -15.40 -10.94 12.12
C ASP A 232 -15.61 -12.26 11.40
N ALA A 233 -14.61 -13.14 11.42
CA ALA A 233 -14.73 -14.49 10.86
C ALA A 233 -15.84 -15.30 11.53
N THR A 234 -16.31 -14.87 12.71
CA THR A 234 -17.46 -15.40 13.43
C THR A 234 -18.81 -14.88 12.94
N ALA A 235 -18.84 -13.81 12.13
CA ALA A 235 -20.09 -13.28 11.57
C ALA A 235 -20.61 -14.08 10.35
N ILE A 236 -19.79 -14.99 9.80
CA ILE A 236 -20.16 -15.78 8.60
C ILE A 236 -20.90 -17.08 8.96
N GLU A 237 -20.95 -17.49 10.23
CA GLU A 237 -21.68 -18.70 10.67
C GLU A 237 -22.96 -18.42 11.47
N LYS A 238 -23.60 -17.26 11.31
CA LYS A 238 -25.01 -17.14 11.67
C LYS A 238 -25.82 -17.60 10.45
N PRO A 239 -26.50 -18.75 10.50
CA PRO A 239 -27.47 -19.07 9.47
C PRO A 239 -28.46 -17.90 9.40
N ALA A 240 -28.76 -17.47 8.21
CA ALA A 240 -29.79 -16.46 7.98
C ALA A 240 -31.05 -16.96 8.65
N GLU A 241 -31.35 -16.48 9.84
CA GLU A 241 -32.66 -16.60 10.48
C GLU A 241 -33.60 -15.86 9.55
N GLN A 242 -34.43 -16.65 8.89
CA GLN A 242 -35.44 -16.19 7.96
C GLN A 242 -36.22 -15.06 8.62
N ALA A 243 -36.05 -13.85 8.09
CA ALA A 243 -36.91 -12.74 8.41
C ALA A 243 -38.32 -13.12 7.99
N GLN A 244 -39.13 -13.54 8.96
CA GLN A 244 -40.58 -13.64 8.81
C GLN A 244 -41.10 -12.23 8.56
N ALA A 245 -41.52 -11.99 7.34
CA ALA A 245 -42.28 -10.80 6.99
C ALA A 245 -43.56 -10.73 7.84
N PRO A 246 -43.95 -9.55 8.34
CA PRO A 246 -45.22 -9.40 9.04
C PRO A 246 -46.37 -9.63 8.06
N ALA A 247 -47.25 -10.60 8.41
CA ALA A 247 -48.46 -10.92 7.69
C ALA A 247 -49.39 -9.68 7.67
N ALA A 248 -49.65 -9.18 6.47
CA ALA A 248 -50.72 -8.24 6.22
C ALA A 248 -52.05 -8.92 6.30
N ASN A 249 -52.98 -8.34 7.06
CA ASN A 249 -54.38 -8.70 7.23
C ASN A 249 -55.10 -8.92 5.90
N ALA A 250 -55.81 -10.07 5.76
CA ALA A 250 -56.89 -10.23 4.81
C ALA A 250 -58.06 -10.99 5.46
N PRO A 251 -59.31 -10.77 5.05
CA PRO A 251 -60.49 -10.92 5.88
C PRO A 251 -61.09 -12.34 5.86
N VAL A 252 -61.82 -12.60 6.93
CA VAL A 252 -62.62 -13.78 7.23
C VAL A 252 -63.73 -14.02 6.18
N VAL A 253 -63.82 -15.26 5.64
CA VAL A 253 -65.06 -15.81 5.08
C VAL A 253 -65.32 -17.21 5.66
N PHE A 254 -66.53 -17.37 6.20
CA PHE A 254 -67.13 -18.55 6.80
C PHE A 254 -67.38 -19.69 5.80
N GLY A 255 -67.27 -20.90 6.28
CA GLY A 255 -68.05 -22.03 5.66
C GLY A 255 -67.38 -23.39 5.70
N GLY A 256 -67.67 -24.21 6.68
CA GLY A 256 -68.30 -25.50 6.49
C GLY A 256 -67.46 -26.80 6.40
N GLN A 257 -67.54 -27.56 7.46
CA GLN A 257 -67.76 -29.04 7.45
C GLN A 257 -66.60 -30.03 7.45
N ALA A 258 -66.61 -30.81 8.40
CA ALA A 258 -65.96 -31.86 9.10
C ALA A 258 -65.47 -33.12 8.35
N ALA A 259 -64.36 -33.66 8.93
CA ALA A 259 -63.97 -35.04 9.28
C ALA A 259 -63.56 -36.01 8.16
N PRO A 260 -62.88 -37.16 8.47
CA PRO A 260 -62.13 -37.55 9.67
C PRO A 260 -60.69 -38.12 9.43
N THR A 261 -59.93 -38.15 10.48
CA THR A 261 -58.83 -39.00 10.97
C THR A 261 -58.35 -40.22 10.18
N ALA A 262 -56.98 -40.29 10.00
CA ALA A 262 -56.24 -41.56 9.97
C ALA A 262 -54.86 -41.39 10.70
N PRO A 263 -54.36 -42.47 11.38
CA PRO A 263 -53.30 -42.38 12.37
C PRO A 263 -51.86 -42.47 11.78
N PRO A 264 -50.80 -42.11 12.57
CA PRO A 264 -49.41 -42.01 12.07
C PRO A 264 -48.75 -43.39 11.98
N ALA A 265 -47.94 -43.55 10.90
CA ALA A 265 -47.12 -44.74 10.68
C ALA A 265 -45.79 -44.62 11.44
N GLN A 266 -45.42 -45.73 12.10
CA GLN A 266 -44.17 -45.93 12.81
C GLN A 266 -42.95 -46.10 11.84
N PRO A 267 -41.72 -45.69 12.22
CA PRO A 267 -40.52 -45.95 11.45
C PRO A 267 -40.01 -47.40 11.63
N PRO A 268 -39.35 -48.03 10.63
CA PRO A 268 -38.85 -49.38 10.72
C PRO A 268 -37.56 -49.51 11.53
N THR A 269 -37.50 -50.55 12.32
CA THR A 269 -36.42 -51.03 13.15
C THR A 269 -35.22 -51.50 12.31
N ALA A 270 -34.03 -51.02 12.66
CA ALA A 270 -32.79 -51.46 12.05
C ALA A 270 -32.37 -52.86 12.53
N ALA A 271 -32.12 -53.76 11.60
CA ALA A 271 -31.59 -55.10 11.86
C ALA A 271 -30.06 -55.04 12.03
N ALA A 272 -29.58 -55.68 13.07
CA ALA A 272 -28.15 -55.85 13.38
C ALA A 272 -27.50 -56.87 12.43
N MET A 273 -26.33 -56.60 11.90
CA MET A 273 -25.45 -57.52 11.19
C MET A 273 -24.23 -57.91 12.07
N PRO A 274 -23.76 -59.19 11.99
CA PRO A 274 -22.79 -59.72 12.92
C PRO A 274 -21.32 -59.36 12.55
N ILE A 275 -20.52 -59.22 13.61
CA ILE A 275 -19.08 -58.90 13.59
C ILE A 275 -18.30 -60.20 13.30
N ALA A 276 -17.39 -60.16 12.31
CA ALA A 276 -16.41 -61.21 12.06
C ALA A 276 -15.08 -60.94 12.81
N PRO A 277 -14.34 -61.93 13.30
CA PRO A 277 -13.17 -61.73 14.15
C PRO A 277 -11.90 -61.34 13.36
N VAL A 278 -11.17 -60.37 13.90
CA VAL A 278 -9.85 -59.93 13.38
C VAL A 278 -8.77 -60.85 13.94
N THR A 279 -8.04 -61.50 13.04
CA THR A 279 -6.84 -62.30 13.35
C THR A 279 -5.65 -61.35 13.61
N GLN A 280 -5.06 -61.48 14.81
CA GLN A 280 -3.80 -60.82 15.18
C GLN A 280 -2.62 -61.46 14.45
N ALA A 281 -1.83 -60.67 13.72
CA ALA A 281 -0.54 -61.03 13.24
C ALA A 281 0.58 -60.55 14.20
N ALA A 282 1.46 -61.44 14.60
CA ALA A 282 2.56 -61.20 15.53
C ALA A 282 3.69 -60.34 14.92
N PRO A 283 4.49 -59.62 15.73
CA PRO A 283 5.57 -58.77 15.27
C PRO A 283 6.83 -59.57 14.92
N VAL A 284 7.42 -59.29 13.75
CA VAL A 284 8.72 -59.79 13.33
C VAL A 284 9.81 -58.82 13.82
N VAL A 285 10.70 -59.34 14.62
CA VAL A 285 11.93 -58.67 15.11
C VAL A 285 13.05 -58.91 14.08
N PRO A 286 13.74 -57.93 13.52
CA PRO A 286 14.96 -58.17 12.78
C PRO A 286 16.17 -58.21 13.71
N ALA A 287 17.00 -59.28 13.52
CA ALA A 287 18.24 -59.54 14.22
C ALA A 287 19.34 -58.55 13.85
N ILE A 288 20.07 -58.07 14.84
CA ILE A 288 21.34 -57.35 14.75
C ILE A 288 22.44 -58.35 14.39
N LYS A 289 23.18 -58.09 13.34
CA LYS A 289 24.49 -58.69 13.09
C LYS A 289 25.58 -57.68 13.39
N GLN A 290 26.60 -58.18 14.08
CA GLN A 290 27.84 -57.62 14.57
C GLN A 290 28.65 -56.85 13.50
#